data_290c73bdd09c4984c817ac8af1ce3b4f
#
_entry.id   290c73bdd09c4984c817ac8af1ce3b4f
#
_cell.length_a   1.000
_cell.length_b   1.000
_cell.length_c   1.000
_cell.angle_alpha   90.00
_cell.angle_beta   90.00
_cell.angle_gamma   90.00
#
_symmetry.space_group_name_H-M   'P 1'
#
loop_
_entity.id
_entity.type
_entity.pdbx_description
1 polymer ?
#
loop_
_entity_poly.entity_id
_entity_poly.type
_entity_poly.pdbx_seq_one_letter_code
_entity_poly.pdbx_strand_id
1 'polypeptide(L)'
;MRTIQFREAICEAMSEEMRSDDSIYLMGEEVAEYNGAYKASKGMLDEFGPERVIDTPISELGFAGIAIGSTMTGNRPIVEYMTFNFSLVGTDQIINNAAKIRQMSGGQFKCPIVFRGPTASAGQLAATHSQAFENWFANTPGLKVIVPSNPYDAKGLLKSAIRDDDPVIFMESEQMYGDKGEVPDGEYTIPIGVADIKREGDDVTIVSFGKIIKEAFLAADKLAEDGISCEIIDLRTVRPMDHQIIFESVKKTNRLVILEEAWPFGNVATEITYQVQSRAFDYLDAPIEKINTADTPAPYSPVLLKEWLPNSEDVVKAVKKVLYK
;
A
#
# COMPACT_ATOMS: atom_id res chain seq x y z
N MET A 1 13.15 -0.72 20.89
CA MET A 1 11.86 -0.40 20.24
C MET A 1 11.38 0.94 20.76
N ARG A 2 10.91 1.80 19.89
CA ARG A 2 10.30 3.11 20.20
C ARG A 2 8.98 3.24 19.46
N THR A 3 8.06 3.98 20.03
CA THR A 3 6.74 4.20 19.42
C THR A 3 6.76 5.51 18.64
N ILE A 4 6.51 5.46 17.33
CA ILE A 4 6.44 6.62 16.44
C ILE A 4 5.17 6.62 15.62
N GLN A 5 4.83 7.75 15.01
CA GLN A 5 3.72 7.85 14.09
C GLN A 5 4.08 7.27 12.72
N PHE A 6 3.07 6.86 11.96
CA PHE A 6 3.25 6.35 10.59
C PHE A 6 3.98 7.37 9.69
N ARG A 7 3.57 8.66 9.73
CA ARG A 7 4.27 9.72 8.98
C ARG A 7 5.72 9.93 9.42
N GLU A 8 6.02 9.72 10.70
CA GLU A 8 7.40 9.80 11.20
C GLU A 8 8.22 8.62 10.68
N ALA A 9 7.63 7.43 10.61
CA ALA A 9 8.27 6.25 10.02
C ALA A 9 8.62 6.46 8.54
N ILE A 10 7.72 7.09 7.77
CA ILE A 10 7.96 7.49 6.37
C ILE A 10 9.10 8.52 6.28
N CYS A 11 9.03 9.59 7.07
CA CYS A 11 10.05 10.63 7.10
C CYS A 11 11.43 10.07 7.44
N GLU A 12 11.51 9.22 8.47
CA GLU A 12 12.76 8.57 8.85
C GLU A 12 13.32 7.65 7.78
N ALA A 13 12.47 6.84 7.13
CA ALA A 13 12.92 5.98 6.04
C ALA A 13 13.57 6.79 4.92
N MET A 14 12.94 7.85 4.47
CA MET A 14 13.49 8.74 3.44
C MET A 14 14.77 9.42 3.91
N SER A 15 14.78 10.00 5.11
CA SER A 15 15.94 10.73 5.64
C SER A 15 17.15 9.83 5.85
N GLU A 16 16.96 8.60 6.36
CA GLU A 16 18.04 7.64 6.55
C GLU A 16 18.66 7.22 5.21
N GLU A 17 17.87 6.98 4.18
CA GLU A 17 18.37 6.64 2.85
C GLU A 17 19.08 7.85 2.19
N MET A 18 18.52 9.05 2.31
CA MET A 18 19.15 10.28 1.78
C MET A 18 20.47 10.64 2.47
N ARG A 19 20.67 10.27 3.74
CA ARG A 19 21.97 10.41 4.42
C ARG A 19 23.01 9.43 3.89
N SER A 20 22.57 8.26 3.43
CA SER A 20 23.47 7.20 2.98
C SER A 20 23.85 7.30 1.50
N ASP A 21 23.04 7.98 0.69
CA ASP A 21 23.23 8.08 -0.77
C ASP A 21 22.80 9.47 -1.27
N ASP A 22 23.77 10.23 -1.76
CA ASP A 22 23.57 11.58 -2.28
C ASP A 22 22.79 11.65 -3.60
N SER A 23 22.60 10.52 -4.28
CA SER A 23 21.77 10.44 -5.48
C SER A 23 20.26 10.42 -5.19
N ILE A 24 19.87 10.19 -3.93
CA ILE A 24 18.47 10.17 -3.51
C ILE A 24 17.99 11.59 -3.25
N TYR A 25 16.84 11.95 -3.80
CA TYR A 25 16.18 13.21 -3.54
C TYR A 25 14.66 13.06 -3.50
N LEU A 26 13.99 13.96 -2.79
CA LEU A 26 12.53 14.04 -2.69
C LEU A 26 12.01 15.19 -3.54
N MET A 27 10.96 14.95 -4.33
CA MET A 27 10.23 16.00 -5.01
C MET A 27 8.73 15.75 -5.00
N GLY A 28 7.97 16.83 -5.03
CA GLY A 28 6.51 16.79 -5.03
C GLY A 28 5.91 18.15 -4.68
N GLU A 29 4.60 18.16 -4.51
CA GLU A 29 3.86 19.37 -4.18
C GLU A 29 3.96 19.66 -2.67
N GLU A 30 4.47 20.84 -2.30
CA GLU A 30 4.58 21.30 -0.90
C GLU A 30 5.45 20.41 0.02
N VAL A 31 6.33 19.59 -0.55
CA VAL A 31 7.18 18.67 0.23
C VAL A 31 8.31 19.36 0.96
N ALA A 32 8.77 20.54 0.49
CA ALA A 32 9.87 21.30 1.04
C ALA A 32 9.40 22.36 2.05
N GLU A 33 8.98 23.52 1.58
CA GLU A 33 8.66 24.68 2.42
C GLU A 33 7.52 24.42 3.42
N TYR A 34 6.49 23.68 2.99
CA TYR A 34 5.35 23.32 3.84
C TYR A 34 5.58 22.04 4.66
N ASN A 35 6.71 21.34 4.47
CA ASN A 35 7.03 20.07 5.13
C ASN A 35 6.04 18.91 4.78
N GLY A 36 5.50 18.94 3.57
CA GLY A 36 4.47 18.03 3.12
C GLY A 36 3.07 18.37 3.65
N ALA A 37 2.03 18.08 2.87
CA ALA A 37 0.64 18.31 3.27
C ALA A 37 0.29 17.57 4.58
N TYR A 38 0.83 16.38 4.77
CA TYR A 38 0.61 15.52 5.94
C TYR A 38 1.82 15.42 6.87
N LYS A 39 2.84 16.27 6.66
CA LYS A 39 4.08 16.35 7.46
C LYS A 39 4.96 15.09 7.39
N ALA A 40 4.86 14.35 6.29
CA ALA A 40 5.69 13.18 6.02
C ALA A 40 7.12 13.52 5.58
N SER A 41 7.39 14.79 5.25
CA SER A 41 8.73 15.31 4.91
C SER A 41 9.24 16.39 5.91
N LYS A 42 8.68 16.40 7.12
CA LYS A 42 8.99 17.43 8.13
C LYS A 42 10.47 17.48 8.47
N GLY A 43 11.08 18.67 8.31
CA GLY A 43 12.48 18.95 8.62
C GLY A 43 13.48 18.51 7.56
N MET A 44 13.03 17.84 6.49
CA MET A 44 13.93 17.34 5.45
C MET A 44 14.57 18.48 4.63
N LEU A 45 13.84 19.57 4.36
CA LEU A 45 14.42 20.73 3.68
C LEU A 45 15.57 21.34 4.47
N ASP A 46 15.41 21.48 5.79
CA ASP A 46 16.46 22.05 6.68
C ASP A 46 17.71 21.15 6.70
N GLU A 47 17.53 19.84 6.61
CA GLU A 47 18.63 18.87 6.67
C GLU A 47 19.35 18.69 5.32
N PHE A 48 18.61 18.56 4.22
CA PHE A 48 19.17 18.17 2.91
C PHE A 48 19.28 19.31 1.90
N GLY A 49 18.64 20.44 2.19
CA GLY A 49 18.65 21.63 1.31
C GLY A 49 17.72 21.52 0.09
N PRO A 50 17.56 22.67 -0.62
CA PRO A 50 16.57 22.80 -1.71
C PRO A 50 16.96 22.06 -3.00
N GLU A 51 18.19 21.58 -3.12
CA GLU A 51 18.62 20.77 -4.27
C GLU A 51 18.20 19.30 -4.13
N ARG A 52 17.87 18.85 -2.91
CA ARG A 52 17.48 17.47 -2.62
C ARG A 52 16.07 17.32 -2.05
N VAL A 53 15.43 18.43 -1.63
CA VAL A 53 14.00 18.45 -1.24
C VAL A 53 13.34 19.57 -2.04
N ILE A 54 12.57 19.19 -3.06
CA ILE A 54 12.20 20.08 -4.15
C ILE A 54 10.68 20.22 -4.21
N ASP A 55 10.18 21.43 -3.99
CA ASP A 55 8.79 21.76 -4.28
C ASP A 55 8.57 21.87 -5.79
N THR A 56 7.51 21.25 -6.29
CA THR A 56 7.10 21.32 -7.68
C THR A 56 5.83 22.15 -7.83
N PRO A 57 5.59 22.76 -9.01
CA PRO A 57 4.25 23.21 -9.35
C PRO A 57 3.29 22.00 -9.42
N ILE A 58 1.97 22.29 -9.33
CA ILE A 58 0.93 21.27 -9.54
C ILE A 58 0.94 20.86 -11.02
N SER A 59 1.76 19.88 -11.34
CA SER A 59 1.98 19.35 -12.69
C SER A 59 2.51 17.92 -12.63
N GLU A 60 1.65 16.99 -12.26
CA GLU A 60 2.01 15.59 -11.95
C GLU A 60 2.62 14.88 -13.17
N LEU A 61 2.13 15.18 -14.38
CA LEU A 61 2.74 14.68 -15.61
C LEU A 61 4.18 15.20 -15.76
N GLY A 62 4.40 16.48 -15.47
CA GLY A 62 5.68 17.17 -15.64
C GLY A 62 6.72 16.66 -14.65
N PHE A 63 6.42 16.70 -13.35
CA PHE A 63 7.41 16.33 -12.35
C PHE A 63 7.68 14.81 -12.35
N ALA A 64 6.68 13.97 -12.62
CA ALA A 64 6.91 12.53 -12.79
C ALA A 64 7.86 12.24 -13.97
N GLY A 65 7.67 12.93 -15.11
CA GLY A 65 8.53 12.79 -16.27
C GLY A 65 9.98 13.25 -16.00
N ILE A 66 10.15 14.37 -15.31
CA ILE A 66 11.47 14.88 -14.88
C ILE A 66 12.17 13.88 -13.97
N ALA A 67 11.46 13.37 -12.96
CA ALA A 67 11.99 12.38 -12.03
C ALA A 67 12.44 11.11 -12.76
N ILE A 68 11.62 10.56 -13.66
CA ILE A 68 12.00 9.39 -14.47
C ILE A 68 13.23 9.69 -15.31
N GLY A 69 13.28 10.82 -15.99
CA GLY A 69 14.45 11.23 -16.78
C GLY A 69 15.73 11.32 -15.95
N SER A 70 15.64 11.77 -14.70
CA SER A 70 16.78 11.86 -13.79
C SER A 70 17.37 10.49 -13.39
N THR A 71 16.58 9.42 -13.43
CA THR A 71 17.09 8.06 -13.17
C THR A 71 18.10 7.62 -14.21
N MET A 72 17.98 8.10 -15.45
CA MET A 72 18.93 7.80 -16.53
C MET A 72 20.29 8.46 -16.32
N THR A 73 20.38 9.45 -15.43
CA THR A 73 21.63 10.14 -15.06
C THR A 73 22.19 9.68 -13.72
N GLY A 74 21.61 8.64 -13.13
CA GLY A 74 22.10 8.01 -11.91
C GLY A 74 21.42 8.45 -10.63
N ASN A 75 20.37 9.29 -10.70
CA ASN A 75 19.62 9.70 -9.54
C ASN A 75 18.56 8.66 -9.13
N ARG A 76 18.14 8.72 -7.86
CA ARG A 76 17.11 7.87 -7.24
C ARG A 76 16.00 8.73 -6.64
N PRO A 77 15.06 9.21 -7.45
CA PRO A 77 14.00 10.10 -6.98
C PRO A 77 12.96 9.40 -6.15
N ILE A 78 12.49 10.09 -5.10
CA ILE A 78 11.25 9.82 -4.39
C ILE A 78 10.26 10.91 -4.82
N VAL A 79 9.17 10.49 -5.46
CA VAL A 79 8.12 11.40 -5.96
C VAL A 79 6.91 11.28 -5.07
N GLU A 80 6.54 12.37 -4.39
CA GLU A 80 5.32 12.44 -3.60
C GLU A 80 4.18 13.03 -4.42
N TYR A 81 3.09 12.28 -4.54
CA TYR A 81 1.79 12.82 -4.91
C TYR A 81 1.07 13.25 -3.64
N MET A 82 0.56 14.47 -3.57
CA MET A 82 -0.18 14.97 -2.40
C MET A 82 -1.36 14.04 -2.05
N THR A 83 -2.02 13.52 -3.05
CA THR A 83 -2.86 12.33 -2.97
C THR A 83 -2.61 11.46 -4.21
N PHE A 84 -2.53 10.14 -4.02
CA PHE A 84 -2.29 9.21 -5.13
C PHE A 84 -3.42 9.22 -6.17
N ASN A 85 -4.57 9.82 -5.84
CA ASN A 85 -5.64 10.08 -6.81
C ASN A 85 -5.15 10.91 -8.01
N PHE A 86 -4.22 11.82 -7.81
CA PHE A 86 -3.67 12.66 -8.91
C PHE A 86 -2.48 12.04 -9.63
N SER A 87 -2.05 10.84 -9.23
CA SER A 87 -1.19 10.02 -10.07
C SER A 87 -1.85 9.70 -11.43
N LEU A 88 -3.18 9.79 -11.51
CA LEU A 88 -3.93 9.68 -12.78
C LEU A 88 -3.48 10.71 -13.82
N VAL A 89 -3.13 11.92 -13.41
CA VAL A 89 -2.58 12.95 -14.30
C VAL A 89 -1.20 12.56 -14.82
N GLY A 90 -0.39 11.90 -13.99
CA GLY A 90 0.94 11.39 -14.33
C GLY A 90 0.98 9.94 -14.83
N THR A 91 -0.17 9.30 -15.04
CA THR A 91 -0.27 7.85 -15.33
C THR A 91 0.56 7.42 -16.54
N ASP A 92 0.59 8.22 -17.62
CA ASP A 92 1.41 7.92 -18.80
C ASP A 92 2.89 7.79 -18.42
N GLN A 93 3.40 8.68 -17.58
CA GLN A 93 4.80 8.63 -17.13
C GLN A 93 5.09 7.36 -16.31
N ILE A 94 4.18 6.97 -15.44
CA ILE A 94 4.34 5.76 -14.62
C ILE A 94 4.27 4.50 -15.49
N ILE A 95 3.21 4.38 -16.31
CA ILE A 95 2.89 3.14 -17.04
C ILE A 95 3.72 2.99 -18.30
N ASN A 96 3.86 4.04 -19.12
CA ASN A 96 4.54 3.96 -20.41
C ASN A 96 6.03 4.25 -20.34
N ASN A 97 6.46 5.05 -19.38
CA ASN A 97 7.88 5.36 -19.22
C ASN A 97 8.54 4.57 -18.09
N ALA A 98 8.21 4.81 -16.82
CA ALA A 98 8.89 4.16 -15.69
C ALA A 98 8.83 2.62 -15.78
N ALA A 99 7.63 2.05 -15.95
CA ALA A 99 7.44 0.61 -15.98
C ALA A 99 8.14 -0.10 -17.16
N LYS A 100 8.48 0.59 -18.22
CA LYS A 100 8.91 -0.02 -19.49
C LYS A 100 10.32 0.35 -19.93
N ILE A 101 10.92 1.41 -19.38
CA ILE A 101 12.22 1.91 -19.82
C ILE A 101 13.31 0.84 -19.78
N ARG A 102 13.32 0.00 -18.75
CA ARG A 102 14.31 -1.08 -18.61
C ARG A 102 14.20 -2.09 -19.76
N GLN A 103 12.99 -2.49 -20.12
CA GLN A 103 12.77 -3.39 -21.24
C GLN A 103 13.08 -2.72 -22.57
N MET A 104 12.57 -1.49 -22.80
CA MET A 104 12.77 -0.77 -24.06
C MET A 104 14.24 -0.44 -24.33
N SER A 105 15.03 -0.24 -23.28
CA SER A 105 16.48 0.01 -23.40
C SER A 105 17.32 -1.26 -23.48
N GLY A 106 16.71 -2.44 -23.49
CA GLY A 106 17.46 -3.72 -23.43
C GLY A 106 18.24 -3.89 -22.12
N GLY A 107 17.77 -3.30 -21.02
CA GLY A 107 18.41 -3.35 -19.71
C GLY A 107 19.50 -2.30 -19.48
N GLN A 108 19.74 -1.40 -20.43
CA GLN A 108 20.76 -0.35 -20.30
C GLN A 108 20.38 0.70 -19.24
N PHE A 109 19.09 1.03 -19.12
CA PHE A 109 18.58 1.93 -18.11
C PHE A 109 17.81 1.16 -17.06
N LYS A 110 18.10 1.46 -15.79
CA LYS A 110 17.28 1.15 -14.64
C LYS A 110 16.30 2.31 -14.40
N CYS A 111 15.29 2.09 -13.59
CA CYS A 111 14.39 3.17 -13.17
C CYS A 111 14.17 3.10 -11.65
N PRO A 112 15.20 3.41 -10.85
CA PRO A 112 15.13 3.36 -9.38
C PRO A 112 14.33 4.54 -8.84
N ILE A 113 13.01 4.48 -8.95
CA ILE A 113 12.09 5.54 -8.55
C ILE A 113 11.02 5.01 -7.63
N VAL A 114 10.69 5.78 -6.60
CA VAL A 114 9.53 5.53 -5.74
C VAL A 114 8.48 6.60 -5.99
N PHE A 115 7.31 6.19 -6.41
CA PHE A 115 6.11 7.03 -6.42
C PHE A 115 5.31 6.73 -5.15
N ARG A 116 5.12 7.72 -4.28
CA ARG A 116 4.43 7.55 -3.00
C ARG A 116 3.32 8.59 -2.80
N GLY A 117 2.40 8.25 -1.94
CA GLY A 117 1.31 9.14 -1.52
C GLY A 117 0.13 8.37 -0.96
N PRO A 118 -0.83 9.07 -0.31
CA PRO A 118 -2.00 8.44 0.26
C PRO A 118 -3.00 8.00 -0.81
N THR A 119 -3.56 6.82 -0.64
CA THR A 119 -4.58 6.18 -1.49
C THR A 119 -5.85 5.91 -0.70
N ALA A 120 -6.90 5.46 -1.38
CA ALA A 120 -8.19 5.07 -0.84
C ALA A 120 -8.91 6.23 -0.13
N SER A 121 -9.86 5.95 0.76
CA SER A 121 -10.67 6.98 1.43
C SER A 121 -9.85 7.79 2.43
N ALA A 122 -9.82 9.09 2.24
CA ALA A 122 -9.23 10.07 3.14
C ALA A 122 -10.24 10.67 4.15
N GLY A 123 -11.43 10.11 4.24
CA GLY A 123 -12.55 10.66 5.00
C GLY A 123 -13.49 11.47 4.10
N GLN A 124 -13.88 12.69 4.52
CA GLN A 124 -14.87 13.50 3.81
C GLN A 124 -14.28 14.33 2.66
N LEU A 125 -13.50 13.72 1.77
CA LEU A 125 -12.94 14.37 0.58
C LEU A 125 -13.66 14.01 -0.72
N ALA A 126 -14.65 13.12 -0.66
CA ALA A 126 -15.50 12.68 -1.76
C ALA A 126 -14.79 11.96 -2.92
N ALA A 127 -15.47 11.85 -4.05
CA ALA A 127 -15.22 10.90 -5.11
C ALA A 127 -13.81 10.96 -5.73
N THR A 128 -13.29 12.14 -6.00
CA THR A 128 -11.99 12.31 -6.69
C THR A 128 -10.77 12.19 -5.78
N HIS A 129 -10.98 12.12 -4.46
CA HIS A 129 -9.92 12.03 -3.45
C HIS A 129 -10.04 10.77 -2.57
N SER A 130 -10.80 9.76 -3.00
CA SER A 130 -11.08 8.57 -2.20
C SER A 130 -11.10 7.32 -3.06
N GLN A 131 -10.14 7.19 -3.97
CA GLN A 131 -10.04 6.09 -4.91
C GLN A 131 -8.86 5.20 -4.56
N ALA A 132 -9.02 3.89 -4.72
CA ALA A 132 -7.99 2.89 -4.54
C ALA A 132 -7.52 2.38 -5.91
N PHE A 133 -6.23 2.51 -6.20
CA PHE A 133 -5.66 2.19 -7.51
C PHE A 133 -4.61 1.08 -7.45
N GLU A 134 -4.52 0.34 -6.36
CA GLU A 134 -3.54 -0.74 -6.17
C GLU A 134 -3.59 -1.74 -7.32
N ASN A 135 -4.79 -2.14 -7.73
CA ASN A 135 -5.02 -3.07 -8.83
C ASN A 135 -4.62 -2.49 -10.20
N TRP A 136 -4.78 -1.19 -10.44
CA TRP A 136 -4.41 -0.56 -11.71
C TRP A 136 -2.91 -0.62 -11.94
N PHE A 137 -2.14 -0.28 -10.92
CA PHE A 137 -0.68 -0.33 -10.98
C PHE A 137 -0.15 -1.77 -10.86
N ALA A 138 -0.78 -2.60 -10.04
CA ALA A 138 -0.42 -4.02 -9.92
C ALA A 138 -0.66 -4.79 -11.24
N ASN A 139 -1.62 -4.40 -12.06
CA ASN A 139 -1.84 -4.98 -13.39
C ASN A 139 -0.74 -4.62 -14.41
N THR A 140 0.10 -3.61 -14.12
CA THR A 140 1.12 -3.13 -15.05
C THR A 140 2.44 -3.87 -14.87
N PRO A 141 2.91 -4.69 -15.86
CA PRO A 141 4.21 -5.31 -15.79
C PRO A 141 5.34 -4.27 -15.70
N GLY A 142 6.31 -4.50 -14.81
CA GLY A 142 7.43 -3.60 -14.56
C GLY A 142 7.29 -2.73 -13.33
N LEU A 143 6.11 -2.67 -12.70
CA LEU A 143 5.88 -1.98 -11.43
C LEU A 143 5.86 -2.96 -10.26
N LYS A 144 6.34 -2.51 -9.10
CA LYS A 144 6.09 -3.12 -7.79
C LYS A 144 5.08 -2.25 -7.05
N VAL A 145 4.19 -2.86 -6.26
CA VAL A 145 3.13 -2.13 -5.53
C VAL A 145 3.12 -2.56 -4.07
N ILE A 146 3.35 -1.62 -3.19
CA ILE A 146 3.47 -1.80 -1.74
C ILE A 146 2.39 -0.98 -1.04
N VAL A 147 1.72 -1.57 -0.05
CA VAL A 147 0.64 -0.94 0.72
C VAL A 147 0.79 -1.30 2.21
N PRO A 148 1.66 -0.62 2.96
CA PRO A 148 1.90 -0.92 4.37
C PRO A 148 0.69 -0.58 5.23
N SER A 149 0.55 -1.28 6.37
CA SER A 149 -0.56 -1.13 7.30
C SER A 149 -0.19 -0.51 8.66
N ASN A 150 1.10 -0.35 8.94
CA ASN A 150 1.61 0.12 10.23
C ASN A 150 2.99 0.79 10.11
N PRO A 151 3.48 1.52 11.14
CA PRO A 151 4.76 2.23 11.08
C PRO A 151 5.99 1.34 10.84
N TYR A 152 6.02 0.12 11.43
CA TYR A 152 7.12 -0.83 11.23
C TYR A 152 7.26 -1.23 9.77
N ASP A 153 6.16 -1.65 9.17
CA ASP A 153 6.11 -2.07 7.77
C ASP A 153 6.40 -0.89 6.84
N ALA A 154 5.83 0.30 7.14
CA ALA A 154 6.05 1.50 6.35
C ALA A 154 7.53 1.87 6.26
N LYS A 155 8.25 1.93 7.38
CA LYS A 155 9.67 2.26 7.40
C LYS A 155 10.52 1.21 6.68
N GLY A 156 10.35 -0.07 7.04
CA GLY A 156 11.16 -1.14 6.49
C GLY A 156 10.95 -1.36 4.99
N LEU A 157 9.70 -1.31 4.52
CA LEU A 157 9.36 -1.47 3.10
C LEU A 157 9.74 -0.25 2.27
N LEU A 158 9.60 0.99 2.79
CA LEU A 158 10.00 2.18 2.05
C LEU A 158 11.51 2.22 1.83
N LYS A 159 12.31 1.83 2.81
CA LYS A 159 13.77 1.68 2.63
C LYS A 159 14.08 0.65 1.55
N SER A 160 13.41 -0.49 1.54
CA SER A 160 13.57 -1.50 0.48
C SER A 160 13.15 -0.97 -0.89
N ALA A 161 12.07 -0.17 -0.95
CA ALA A 161 11.59 0.45 -2.18
C ALA A 161 12.61 1.47 -2.74
N ILE A 162 13.20 2.31 -1.88
CA ILE A 162 14.21 3.31 -2.30
C ILE A 162 15.48 2.62 -2.82
N ARG A 163 15.86 1.47 -2.27
CA ARG A 163 17.03 0.68 -2.69
C ARG A 163 16.79 -0.16 -3.94
N ASP A 164 15.54 -0.31 -4.38
CA ASP A 164 15.20 -1.10 -5.55
C ASP A 164 15.62 -0.41 -6.86
N ASP A 165 16.03 -1.19 -7.85
CA ASP A 165 16.44 -0.69 -9.17
C ASP A 165 15.25 -0.56 -10.16
N ASP A 166 14.09 -1.05 -9.79
CA ASP A 166 12.85 -0.98 -10.58
C ASP A 166 11.84 -0.02 -9.94
N PRO A 167 10.91 0.54 -10.70
CA PRO A 167 9.95 1.50 -10.16
C PRO A 167 8.99 0.87 -9.16
N VAL A 168 8.83 1.54 -8.02
CA VAL A 168 7.96 1.11 -6.93
C VAL A 168 6.85 2.13 -6.71
N ILE A 169 5.63 1.65 -6.64
CA ILE A 169 4.44 2.36 -6.20
C ILE A 169 4.26 2.08 -4.71
N PHE A 170 4.32 3.10 -3.88
CA PHE A 170 4.24 2.99 -2.43
C PHE A 170 3.01 3.74 -1.93
N MET A 171 1.93 3.02 -1.64
CA MET A 171 0.63 3.58 -1.31
C MET A 171 0.39 3.64 0.20
N GLU A 172 0.12 4.83 0.68
CA GLU A 172 -0.10 5.15 2.09
C GLU A 172 -1.58 5.44 2.36
N SER A 173 -1.93 5.93 3.53
CA SER A 173 -3.28 6.44 3.81
C SER A 173 -3.21 7.66 4.71
N GLU A 174 -3.97 8.70 4.33
CA GLU A 174 -4.10 9.93 5.13
C GLU A 174 -4.57 9.64 6.56
N GLN A 175 -5.49 8.71 6.70
CA GLN A 175 -6.05 8.34 8.00
C GLN A 175 -5.07 7.58 8.90
N MET A 176 -3.99 7.03 8.33
CA MET A 176 -2.95 6.32 9.10
C MET A 176 -1.79 7.21 9.54
N TYR A 177 -1.60 8.40 8.97
CA TYR A 177 -0.41 9.21 9.28
C TYR A 177 -0.22 9.53 10.76
N GLY A 178 -1.30 9.57 11.53
CA GLY A 178 -1.27 9.75 12.99
C GLY A 178 -1.19 8.46 13.80
N ASP A 179 -1.34 7.28 13.18
CA ASP A 179 -1.29 5.99 13.88
C ASP A 179 0.09 5.74 14.44
N LYS A 180 0.12 5.23 15.66
CA LYS A 180 1.36 4.92 16.38
C LYS A 180 1.64 3.42 16.32
N GLY A 181 2.91 3.08 16.23
CA GLY A 181 3.38 1.70 16.30
C GLY A 181 4.83 1.62 16.72
N GLU A 182 5.25 0.43 17.15
CA GLU A 182 6.62 0.17 17.54
C GLU A 182 7.52 0.01 16.33
N VAL A 183 8.69 0.65 16.37
CA VAL A 183 9.72 0.59 15.34
C VAL A 183 11.08 0.34 16.00
N PRO A 184 11.94 -0.53 15.45
CA PRO A 184 13.29 -0.73 15.95
C PRO A 184 14.12 0.55 15.96
N ASP A 185 15.06 0.68 16.89
CA ASP A 185 15.99 1.80 16.97
C ASP A 185 17.14 1.70 15.94
N GLY A 186 17.36 0.52 15.41
CA GLY A 186 18.45 0.24 14.47
C GLY A 186 18.00 0.19 13.01
N GLU A 187 18.99 -0.03 12.16
CA GLU A 187 18.80 -0.25 10.72
C GLU A 187 18.02 -1.56 10.49
N TYR A 188 16.98 -1.49 9.66
CA TYR A 188 16.28 -2.67 9.16
C TYR A 188 15.57 -2.37 7.83
N THR A 189 15.33 -3.41 7.07
CA THR A 189 14.50 -3.41 5.87
C THR A 189 13.55 -4.59 5.91
N ILE A 190 12.48 -4.51 5.15
CA ILE A 190 11.54 -5.62 4.94
C ILE A 190 11.58 -6.00 3.46
N PRO A 191 11.79 -7.26 3.12
CA PRO A 191 11.81 -7.69 1.72
C PRO A 191 10.47 -7.42 1.02
N ILE A 192 10.55 -6.89 -0.19
CA ILE A 192 9.37 -6.70 -1.05
C ILE A 192 8.86 -8.07 -1.50
N GLY A 193 7.54 -8.29 -1.42
CA GLY A 193 6.93 -9.55 -1.83
C GLY A 193 6.82 -10.59 -0.72
N VAL A 194 7.02 -10.20 0.55
CA VAL A 194 6.86 -11.06 1.72
C VAL A 194 5.72 -10.53 2.58
N ALA A 195 4.65 -11.32 2.67
CA ALA A 195 3.50 -11.01 3.54
C ALA A 195 3.79 -11.38 5.02
N ASP A 196 2.88 -11.01 5.90
CA ASP A 196 3.03 -11.23 7.35
C ASP A 196 1.75 -11.80 7.96
N ILE A 197 1.89 -12.85 8.77
CA ILE A 197 0.79 -13.36 9.60
C ILE A 197 0.74 -12.47 10.85
N LYS A 198 -0.21 -11.55 10.88
CA LYS A 198 -0.40 -10.62 12.00
C LYS A 198 -1.14 -11.26 13.18
N ARG A 199 -1.88 -12.32 12.92
CA ARG A 199 -2.61 -13.11 13.94
C ARG A 199 -2.71 -14.54 13.45
N GLU A 200 -2.28 -15.47 14.27
CA GLU A 200 -2.46 -16.91 14.03
C GLU A 200 -3.92 -17.31 14.27
N GLY A 201 -4.41 -18.27 13.49
CA GLY A 201 -5.77 -18.81 13.61
C GLY A 201 -5.95 -20.10 12.82
N ASP A 202 -7.00 -20.87 13.17
CA ASP A 202 -7.19 -22.23 12.65
C ASP A 202 -8.53 -22.44 11.92
N ASP A 203 -9.52 -21.53 12.05
CA ASP A 203 -10.86 -21.74 11.50
C ASP A 203 -11.10 -21.04 10.16
N VAL A 204 -10.48 -19.86 9.94
CA VAL A 204 -10.66 -19.07 8.73
C VAL A 204 -9.45 -18.17 8.48
N THR A 205 -9.04 -18.06 7.22
CA THR A 205 -8.03 -17.10 6.77
C THR A 205 -8.72 -15.80 6.36
N ILE A 206 -8.23 -14.67 6.87
CA ILE A 206 -8.61 -13.33 6.43
C ILE A 206 -7.37 -12.68 5.81
N VAL A 207 -7.44 -12.31 4.53
CA VAL A 207 -6.37 -11.61 3.82
C VAL A 207 -6.76 -10.16 3.65
N SER A 208 -5.86 -9.24 4.00
CA SER A 208 -6.07 -7.80 3.83
C SER A 208 -4.74 -7.06 3.66
N PHE A 209 -4.77 -5.76 3.45
CA PHE A 209 -3.61 -4.87 3.37
C PHE A 209 -4.02 -3.41 3.59
N GLY A 210 -3.03 -2.55 3.88
CA GLY A 210 -3.27 -1.12 4.11
C GLY A 210 -4.15 -0.85 5.34
N LYS A 211 -4.80 0.32 5.37
CA LYS A 211 -5.55 0.75 6.56
C LYS A 211 -6.74 -0.14 6.94
N ILE A 212 -7.37 -0.77 5.93
CA ILE A 212 -8.63 -1.50 6.16
C ILE A 212 -8.43 -2.79 6.97
N ILE A 213 -7.19 -3.28 7.06
CA ILE A 213 -6.86 -4.46 7.88
C ILE A 213 -7.28 -4.29 9.36
N LYS A 214 -7.41 -3.04 9.83
CA LYS A 214 -7.92 -2.75 11.18
C LYS A 214 -9.30 -3.35 11.43
N GLU A 215 -10.16 -3.34 10.41
CA GLU A 215 -11.49 -3.94 10.49
C GLU A 215 -11.43 -5.47 10.61
N ALA A 216 -10.40 -6.10 10.02
CA ALA A 216 -10.16 -7.53 10.19
C ALA A 216 -9.79 -7.88 11.64
N PHE A 217 -8.93 -7.07 12.29
CA PHE A 217 -8.61 -7.27 13.70
C PHE A 217 -9.83 -7.10 14.61
N LEU A 218 -10.60 -6.04 14.42
CA LEU A 218 -11.83 -5.80 15.19
C LEU A 218 -12.86 -6.94 15.01
N ALA A 219 -12.98 -7.46 13.80
CA ALA A 219 -13.85 -8.60 13.54
C ALA A 219 -13.34 -9.88 14.20
N ALA A 220 -12.03 -10.15 14.11
CA ALA A 220 -11.42 -11.33 14.73
C ALA A 220 -11.55 -11.33 16.26
N ASP A 221 -11.47 -10.16 16.91
CA ASP A 221 -11.70 -10.03 18.34
C ASP A 221 -13.15 -10.39 18.73
N LYS A 222 -14.13 -9.89 17.97
CA LYS A 222 -15.55 -10.25 18.17
C LYS A 222 -15.80 -11.75 17.92
N LEU A 223 -15.21 -12.30 16.88
CA LEU A 223 -15.37 -13.71 16.52
C LEU A 223 -14.70 -14.66 17.54
N ALA A 224 -13.63 -14.21 18.19
CA ALA A 224 -12.99 -14.96 19.26
C ALA A 224 -13.91 -15.14 20.48
N GLU A 225 -14.81 -14.19 20.77
CA GLU A 225 -15.84 -14.34 21.81
C GLU A 225 -16.84 -15.46 21.48
N ASP A 226 -17.06 -15.74 20.20
CA ASP A 226 -17.88 -16.85 19.68
C ASP A 226 -17.05 -18.16 19.51
N GLY A 227 -15.78 -18.18 19.95
CA GLY A 227 -14.88 -19.33 19.83
C GLY A 227 -14.39 -19.59 18.41
N ILE A 228 -14.35 -18.56 17.54
CA ILE A 228 -13.85 -18.67 16.17
C ILE A 228 -12.45 -18.06 16.09
N SER A 229 -11.48 -18.85 15.61
CA SER A 229 -10.07 -18.50 15.49
C SER A 229 -9.72 -18.05 14.07
N CYS A 230 -9.51 -16.73 13.88
CA CYS A 230 -9.19 -16.14 12.60
C CYS A 230 -7.68 -15.95 12.42
N GLU A 231 -7.12 -16.47 11.33
CA GLU A 231 -5.78 -16.11 10.87
C GLU A 231 -5.85 -14.85 10.02
N ILE A 232 -5.03 -13.84 10.34
CA ILE A 232 -4.99 -12.57 9.60
C ILE A 232 -3.64 -12.44 8.90
N ILE A 233 -3.68 -12.34 7.57
CA ILE A 233 -2.52 -12.11 6.71
C ILE A 233 -2.56 -10.67 6.20
N ASP A 234 -1.49 -9.92 6.46
CA ASP A 234 -1.20 -8.63 5.83
C ASP A 234 -0.32 -8.87 4.60
N LEU A 235 -0.82 -8.56 3.42
CA LEU A 235 -0.05 -8.73 2.19
C LEU A 235 1.17 -7.84 2.13
N ARG A 236 1.14 -6.64 2.72
CA ARG A 236 2.23 -5.65 2.62
C ARG A 236 2.56 -5.24 1.19
N THR A 237 2.63 -6.22 0.29
CA THR A 237 2.97 -6.05 -1.13
C THR A 237 1.92 -6.70 -2.00
N VAL A 238 1.27 -5.89 -2.83
CA VAL A 238 0.28 -6.37 -3.80
C VAL A 238 0.97 -6.94 -5.04
N ARG A 239 2.12 -6.37 -5.43
CA ARG A 239 2.95 -6.90 -6.50
C ARG A 239 4.46 -6.66 -6.22
N PRO A 240 5.28 -7.73 -6.20
CA PRO A 240 4.89 -9.14 -6.27
C PRO A 240 4.09 -9.56 -5.04
N MET A 241 3.12 -10.45 -5.20
CA MET A 241 2.29 -10.96 -4.11
C MET A 241 2.87 -12.25 -3.56
N ASP A 242 2.86 -12.40 -2.24
CA ASP A 242 3.20 -13.64 -1.55
C ASP A 242 2.02 -14.61 -1.59
N HIS A 243 1.86 -15.29 -2.70
CA HIS A 243 0.78 -16.28 -2.85
C HIS A 243 0.98 -17.50 -1.96
N GLN A 244 2.24 -17.85 -1.63
CA GLN A 244 2.52 -19.08 -0.92
C GLN A 244 1.96 -19.05 0.51
N ILE A 245 2.12 -17.95 1.22
CA ILE A 245 1.60 -17.79 2.57
C ILE A 245 0.06 -17.93 2.59
N ILE A 246 -0.62 -17.41 1.56
CA ILE A 246 -2.09 -17.54 1.43
C ILE A 246 -2.48 -19.01 1.21
N PHE A 247 -1.77 -19.73 0.35
CA PHE A 247 -2.07 -21.14 0.09
C PHE A 247 -1.83 -22.01 1.32
N GLU A 248 -0.75 -21.78 2.08
CA GLU A 248 -0.48 -22.53 3.30
C GLU A 248 -1.52 -22.23 4.39
N SER A 249 -1.94 -20.99 4.51
CA SER A 249 -3.02 -20.62 5.43
C SER A 249 -4.36 -21.28 5.03
N VAL A 250 -4.74 -21.22 3.74
CA VAL A 250 -5.95 -21.88 3.26
C VAL A 250 -5.92 -23.39 3.45
N LYS A 251 -4.76 -24.04 3.29
CA LYS A 251 -4.62 -25.47 3.60
C LYS A 251 -4.88 -25.78 5.06
N LYS A 252 -4.53 -24.88 5.97
CA LYS A 252 -4.75 -25.00 7.41
C LYS A 252 -6.21 -24.76 7.79
N THR A 253 -6.80 -23.67 7.30
CA THR A 253 -8.11 -23.17 7.75
C THR A 253 -9.28 -23.61 6.88
N ASN A 254 -9.04 -24.03 5.65
CA ASN A 254 -10.00 -24.46 4.64
C ASN A 254 -11.04 -23.40 4.21
N ARG A 255 -10.86 -22.13 4.63
CA ARG A 255 -11.81 -21.04 4.36
C ARG A 255 -11.06 -19.73 4.16
N LEU A 256 -11.54 -18.93 3.22
CA LEU A 256 -10.91 -17.66 2.87
C LEU A 256 -11.94 -16.53 2.79
N VAL A 257 -11.63 -15.45 3.49
CA VAL A 257 -12.28 -14.14 3.40
C VAL A 257 -11.23 -13.12 2.98
N ILE A 258 -11.54 -12.23 2.05
CA ILE A 258 -10.63 -11.18 1.59
C ILE A 258 -11.28 -9.83 1.84
N LEU A 259 -10.58 -8.95 2.56
CA LEU A 259 -11.04 -7.60 2.87
C LEU A 259 -10.16 -6.57 2.16
N GLU A 260 -10.77 -5.74 1.32
CA GLU A 260 -10.07 -4.73 0.53
C GLU A 260 -10.90 -3.45 0.43
N GLU A 261 -10.27 -2.30 0.63
CA GLU A 261 -10.90 -1.00 0.38
C GLU A 261 -10.72 -0.61 -1.08
N ALA A 262 -11.50 -1.23 -1.95
CA ALA A 262 -11.58 -0.94 -3.38
C ALA A 262 -12.97 -1.30 -3.90
N TRP A 263 -13.31 -0.82 -5.08
CA TRP A 263 -14.53 -1.26 -5.77
C TRP A 263 -14.49 -2.76 -6.07
N PRO A 264 -15.66 -3.43 -6.09
CA PRO A 264 -15.72 -4.89 -6.19
C PRO A 264 -15.30 -5.48 -7.54
N PHE A 265 -15.23 -4.67 -8.60
CA PHE A 265 -14.90 -5.14 -9.94
C PHE A 265 -13.38 -5.09 -10.22
N GLY A 266 -12.79 -6.23 -10.59
CA GLY A 266 -11.41 -6.30 -11.07
C GLY A 266 -10.34 -5.86 -10.07
N ASN A 267 -10.57 -6.04 -8.78
CA ASN A 267 -9.68 -5.63 -7.69
C ASN A 267 -8.64 -6.71 -7.32
N VAL A 268 -7.80 -6.43 -6.32
CA VAL A 268 -6.76 -7.36 -5.84
C VAL A 268 -7.37 -8.64 -5.29
N ALA A 269 -8.49 -8.55 -4.58
CA ALA A 269 -9.21 -9.71 -4.05
C ALA A 269 -9.65 -10.68 -5.16
N THR A 270 -9.95 -10.17 -6.36
CA THR A 270 -10.29 -11.01 -7.52
C THR A 270 -9.08 -11.83 -7.99
N GLU A 271 -7.89 -11.24 -8.01
CA GLU A 271 -6.64 -11.96 -8.33
C GLU A 271 -6.34 -13.04 -7.28
N ILE A 272 -6.44 -12.71 -5.99
CA ILE A 272 -6.26 -13.69 -4.90
C ILE A 272 -7.25 -14.86 -5.07
N THR A 273 -8.52 -14.54 -5.33
CA THR A 273 -9.57 -15.56 -5.55
C THR A 273 -9.19 -16.50 -6.69
N TYR A 274 -8.74 -15.95 -7.83
CA TYR A 274 -8.32 -16.77 -8.96
C TYR A 274 -7.10 -17.63 -8.63
N GLN A 275 -6.10 -17.11 -7.96
CA GLN A 275 -4.89 -17.86 -7.61
C GLN A 275 -5.20 -19.00 -6.63
N VAL A 276 -6.02 -18.76 -5.61
CA VAL A 276 -6.45 -19.80 -4.67
C VAL A 276 -7.34 -20.84 -5.36
N GLN A 277 -8.29 -20.41 -6.19
CA GLN A 277 -9.13 -21.31 -7.00
C GLN A 277 -8.27 -22.21 -7.89
N SER A 278 -7.20 -21.68 -8.48
CA SER A 278 -6.34 -22.42 -9.41
C SER A 278 -5.35 -23.38 -8.73
N ARG A 279 -4.93 -23.09 -7.48
CA ARG A 279 -3.80 -23.79 -6.84
C ARG A 279 -4.10 -24.41 -5.48
N ALA A 280 -5.21 -24.04 -4.86
CA ALA A 280 -5.59 -24.49 -3.53
C ALA A 280 -7.08 -24.88 -3.43
N PHE A 281 -7.76 -25.06 -4.56
CA PHE A 281 -9.20 -25.38 -4.60
C PHE A 281 -9.58 -26.59 -3.77
N ASP A 282 -8.80 -27.66 -3.82
CA ASP A 282 -9.07 -28.91 -3.12
C ASP A 282 -9.07 -28.77 -1.57
N TYR A 283 -8.60 -27.65 -1.07
CA TYR A 283 -8.58 -27.33 0.37
C TYR A 283 -9.75 -26.44 0.80
N LEU A 284 -10.58 -25.95 -0.11
CA LEU A 284 -11.68 -25.05 0.23
C LEU A 284 -12.95 -25.84 0.62
N ASP A 285 -13.45 -25.57 1.82
CA ASP A 285 -14.72 -26.11 2.33
C ASP A 285 -15.92 -25.19 2.04
N ALA A 286 -15.67 -23.96 1.59
CA ALA A 286 -16.67 -22.95 1.28
C ALA A 286 -16.24 -22.06 0.12
N PRO A 287 -17.18 -21.40 -0.60
CA PRO A 287 -16.83 -20.34 -1.54
C PRO A 287 -16.03 -19.23 -0.85
N ILE A 288 -15.07 -18.67 -1.59
CA ILE A 288 -14.30 -17.51 -1.12
C ILE A 288 -15.22 -16.29 -1.05
N GLU A 289 -15.22 -15.59 0.09
CA GLU A 289 -15.95 -14.35 0.26
C GLU A 289 -14.99 -13.15 0.15
N LYS A 290 -15.40 -12.13 -0.61
CA LYS A 290 -14.67 -10.86 -0.69
C LYS A 290 -15.55 -9.71 -0.23
N ILE A 291 -14.94 -8.82 0.55
CA ILE A 291 -15.58 -7.65 1.15
C ILE A 291 -14.89 -6.42 0.59
N ASN A 292 -15.67 -5.54 -0.02
CA ASN A 292 -15.21 -4.36 -0.73
C ASN A 292 -16.06 -3.14 -0.37
N THR A 293 -15.69 -1.96 -0.86
CA THR A 293 -16.56 -0.79 -0.82
C THR A 293 -17.82 -1.02 -1.66
N ALA A 294 -18.84 -0.20 -1.47
CA ALA A 294 -19.97 -0.20 -2.40
C ALA A 294 -19.49 0.18 -3.82
N ASP A 295 -20.14 -0.38 -4.84
CA ASP A 295 -19.79 -0.17 -6.26
C ASP A 295 -20.32 1.17 -6.78
N THR A 296 -19.88 2.24 -6.10
CA THR A 296 -20.22 3.63 -6.42
C THR A 296 -19.03 4.53 -6.09
N PRO A 297 -18.92 5.73 -6.69
CA PRO A 297 -17.95 6.72 -6.22
C PRO A 297 -18.15 7.05 -4.73
N ALA A 298 -17.06 7.35 -4.03
CA ALA A 298 -17.10 7.66 -2.59
C ALA A 298 -17.99 8.89 -2.31
N PRO A 299 -18.93 8.81 -1.39
CA PRO A 299 -19.80 9.94 -1.03
C PRO A 299 -19.07 10.94 -0.12
N TYR A 300 -19.55 12.21 -0.12
CA TYR A 300 -19.06 13.24 0.80
C TYR A 300 -19.67 13.13 2.20
N SER A 301 -20.96 12.75 2.28
CA SER A 301 -21.68 12.65 3.56
C SER A 301 -21.04 11.60 4.48
N PRO A 302 -20.72 11.92 5.75
CA PRO A 302 -20.14 10.98 6.68
C PRO A 302 -21.04 9.76 6.97
N VAL A 303 -22.35 9.94 6.92
CA VAL A 303 -23.31 8.84 7.08
C VAL A 303 -23.22 7.87 5.91
N LEU A 304 -23.24 8.41 4.67
CA LEU A 304 -23.12 7.58 3.47
C LEU A 304 -21.72 6.98 3.33
N LEU A 305 -20.67 7.70 3.73
CA LEU A 305 -19.30 7.19 3.71
C LEU A 305 -19.15 5.96 4.62
N LYS A 306 -19.78 5.97 5.78
CA LYS A 306 -19.80 4.82 6.70
C LYS A 306 -20.50 3.60 6.10
N GLU A 307 -21.56 3.80 5.32
CA GLU A 307 -22.26 2.72 4.61
C GLU A 307 -21.49 2.27 3.35
N TRP A 308 -20.66 3.15 2.80
CA TRP A 308 -19.84 2.86 1.61
C TRP A 308 -18.59 2.04 1.93
N LEU A 309 -17.97 2.30 3.07
CA LEU A 309 -16.76 1.59 3.51
C LEU A 309 -17.11 0.22 4.11
N PRO A 310 -16.33 -0.82 3.81
CA PRO A 310 -16.44 -2.09 4.53
C PRO A 310 -16.04 -1.90 6.00
N ASN A 311 -16.64 -2.68 6.87
CA ASN A 311 -16.45 -2.58 8.32
C ASN A 311 -16.35 -3.96 8.99
N SER A 312 -16.02 -4.00 10.28
CA SER A 312 -15.85 -5.24 11.03
C SER A 312 -17.09 -6.13 11.07
N GLU A 313 -18.31 -5.56 11.03
CA GLU A 313 -19.54 -6.35 11.00
C GLU A 313 -19.72 -7.09 9.67
N ASP A 314 -19.28 -6.50 8.57
CA ASP A 314 -19.29 -7.15 7.26
C ASP A 314 -18.29 -8.32 7.23
N VAL A 315 -17.12 -8.15 7.87
CA VAL A 315 -16.16 -9.24 8.03
C VAL A 315 -16.74 -10.36 8.90
N VAL A 316 -17.37 -10.04 10.03
CA VAL A 316 -18.05 -11.04 10.90
C VAL A 316 -19.11 -11.82 10.12
N LYS A 317 -19.96 -11.13 9.34
CA LYS A 317 -20.97 -11.79 8.50
C LYS A 317 -20.33 -12.73 7.45
N ALA A 318 -19.28 -12.28 6.77
CA ALA A 318 -18.60 -13.08 5.77
C ALA A 318 -17.92 -14.33 6.38
N VAL A 319 -17.26 -14.17 7.54
CA VAL A 319 -16.68 -15.29 8.28
C VAL A 319 -17.73 -16.28 8.72
N LYS A 320 -18.84 -15.84 9.31
CA LYS A 320 -19.95 -16.73 9.71
C LYS A 320 -20.56 -17.43 8.47
N LYS A 321 -20.66 -16.76 7.34
CA LYS A 321 -21.16 -17.34 6.10
C LYS A 321 -20.28 -18.50 5.59
N VAL A 322 -18.95 -18.32 5.55
CA VAL A 322 -18.04 -19.41 5.10
C VAL A 322 -17.92 -20.54 6.13
N LEU A 323 -18.32 -20.29 7.39
CA LEU A 323 -18.41 -21.31 8.45
C LEU A 323 -19.80 -21.97 8.53
N TYR A 324 -20.77 -21.55 7.70
CA TYR A 324 -22.15 -22.03 7.71
C TYR A 324 -22.84 -21.84 9.08
N LYS A 325 -22.56 -20.71 9.77
CA LYS A 325 -23.09 -20.33 11.08
C LYS A 325 -24.01 -19.11 11.03
#